data_b3c13a1fa1d78d8fdc48fb7cb075430f
#
_entry.id   b3c13a1fa1d78d8fdc48fb7cb075430f
#
_cell.length_a   1.000
_cell.length_b   1.000
_cell.length_c   1.000
_cell.angle_alpha   90.00
_cell.angle_beta   90.00
_cell.angle_gamma   90.00
#
_symmetry.space_group_name_H-M   'P 1'
#
loop_
_entity.id
_entity.type
_entity.pdbx_description
1 polymer ?
#
loop_
_entity_poly.entity_id
_entity_poly.type
_entity_poly.pdbx_seq_one_letter_code
_entity_poly.pdbx_strand_id
1 'polypeptide(L)'
;MIKDMIDKQIIELKKLWANKRQLTFQLLNLAMIVFSALMIWKGLMFMTKSESPVVVVLSGSMEPAFQRGDILFLNNSAEKVFVGDVVVFKIKDRDIPIVHRILKVHEKPDGRVELLTKGDNNRVDDR
;
A
#
# COMPACT_ATOMS: atom_id res chain seq x y z
N MET A 1 -25.91 -33.59 4.78
CA MET A 1 -24.95 -32.71 5.47
C MET A 1 -24.84 -31.31 4.82
N ILE A 2 -24.38 -31.21 3.59
CA ILE A 2 -24.28 -29.88 2.90
C ILE A 2 -25.66 -29.26 2.67
N LYS A 3 -26.66 -30.07 2.25
CA LYS A 3 -28.02 -29.61 2.05
C LYS A 3 -28.67 -29.11 3.34
N ASP A 4 -28.44 -29.79 4.45
CA ASP A 4 -28.95 -29.39 5.76
C ASP A 4 -28.30 -28.09 6.24
N MET A 5 -27.00 -27.85 5.94
CA MET A 5 -26.32 -26.60 6.23
C MET A 5 -26.91 -25.45 5.40
N ILE A 6 -27.16 -25.69 4.12
CA ILE A 6 -27.74 -24.68 3.21
C ILE A 6 -29.16 -24.33 3.67
N ASP A 7 -29.97 -25.32 4.01
CA ASP A 7 -31.34 -25.10 4.48
C ASP A 7 -31.38 -24.30 5.80
N LYS A 8 -30.46 -24.58 6.72
CA LYS A 8 -30.32 -23.78 7.96
C LYS A 8 -29.97 -22.33 7.65
N GLN A 9 -29.03 -22.08 6.75
CA GLN A 9 -28.66 -20.74 6.32
C GLN A 9 -29.83 -19.97 5.69
N ILE A 10 -30.62 -20.67 4.85
CA ILE A 10 -31.79 -20.07 4.22
C ILE A 10 -32.86 -19.71 5.26
N ILE A 11 -33.08 -20.57 6.24
CA ILE A 11 -34.03 -20.31 7.34
C ILE A 11 -33.59 -19.11 8.18
N GLU A 12 -32.32 -19.00 8.52
CA GLU A 12 -31.77 -17.85 9.24
C GLU A 12 -31.90 -16.56 8.45
N LEU A 13 -31.59 -16.59 7.15
CA LEU A 13 -31.79 -15.44 6.27
C LEU A 13 -33.26 -15.01 6.21
N LYS A 14 -34.20 -15.93 6.12
CA LYS A 14 -35.64 -15.62 6.14
C LYS A 14 -36.07 -15.00 7.47
N LYS A 15 -35.56 -15.46 8.59
CA LYS A 15 -35.82 -14.86 9.92
C LYS A 15 -35.28 -13.42 10.01
N LEU A 16 -34.09 -13.18 9.47
CA LEU A 16 -33.50 -11.84 9.41
C LEU A 16 -34.32 -10.88 8.56
N TRP A 17 -34.81 -11.34 7.42
CA TRP A 17 -35.69 -10.54 6.57
C TRP A 17 -37.06 -10.24 7.22
N ALA A 18 -37.58 -11.15 8.03
CA ALA A 18 -38.80 -10.94 8.79
C ALA A 18 -38.62 -9.91 9.91
N ASN A 19 -37.43 -9.78 10.48
CA ASN A 19 -37.09 -8.79 11.49
C ASN A 19 -36.23 -7.66 10.89
N LYS A 20 -36.89 -6.67 10.31
CA LYS A 20 -36.24 -5.53 9.64
C LYS A 20 -35.28 -4.76 10.54
N ARG A 21 -35.59 -4.64 11.82
CA ARG A 21 -34.73 -3.92 12.77
C ARG A 21 -33.38 -4.64 12.98
N GLN A 22 -33.40 -5.94 13.16
CA GLN A 22 -32.19 -6.74 13.33
C GLN A 22 -31.35 -6.78 12.07
N LEU A 23 -31.98 -6.86 10.88
CA LEU A 23 -31.30 -6.77 9.60
C LEU A 23 -30.59 -5.42 9.45
N THR A 24 -31.25 -4.32 9.79
CA THR A 24 -30.67 -2.98 9.75
C THR A 24 -29.46 -2.87 10.69
N PHE A 25 -29.54 -3.38 11.92
CA PHE A 25 -28.42 -3.41 12.84
C PHE A 25 -27.22 -4.18 12.29
N GLN A 26 -27.44 -5.34 11.70
CA GLN A 26 -26.36 -6.14 11.11
C GLN A 26 -25.70 -5.44 9.93
N LEU A 27 -26.48 -4.82 9.04
CA LEU A 27 -25.95 -4.05 7.93
C LEU A 27 -25.15 -2.82 8.40
N LEU A 28 -25.63 -2.11 9.42
CA LEU A 28 -24.90 -1.00 10.00
C LEU A 28 -23.59 -1.42 10.67
N ASN A 29 -23.56 -2.55 11.36
CA ASN A 29 -22.35 -3.10 11.96
C ASN A 29 -21.33 -3.47 10.89
N LEU A 30 -21.76 -4.12 9.81
CA LEU A 30 -20.89 -4.43 8.68
C LEU A 30 -20.32 -3.15 8.04
N ALA A 31 -21.18 -2.15 7.82
CA ALA A 31 -20.76 -0.85 7.30
C ALA A 31 -19.75 -0.17 8.22
N MET A 32 -19.94 -0.20 9.53
CA MET A 32 -18.99 0.34 10.50
C MET A 32 -17.61 -0.31 10.40
N ILE A 33 -17.54 -1.63 10.27
CA ILE A 33 -16.28 -2.36 10.12
C ILE A 33 -15.56 -1.95 8.84
N VAL A 34 -16.27 -1.92 7.71
CA VAL A 34 -15.71 -1.54 6.40
C VAL A 34 -15.23 -0.09 6.40
N PHE A 35 -16.04 0.83 6.89
CA PHE A 35 -15.67 2.25 6.94
C PHE A 35 -14.55 2.53 7.93
N SER A 36 -14.48 1.82 9.05
CA SER A 36 -13.36 1.93 10.00
C SER A 36 -12.04 1.51 9.34
N ALA A 37 -12.02 0.42 8.60
CA ALA A 37 -10.84 -0.03 7.85
C ALA A 37 -10.42 1.01 6.80
N LEU A 38 -11.37 1.57 6.04
CA LEU A 38 -11.09 2.63 5.06
C LEU A 38 -10.58 3.91 5.72
N MET A 39 -11.11 4.30 6.87
CA MET A 39 -10.63 5.46 7.62
C MET A 39 -9.20 5.28 8.10
N ILE A 40 -8.84 4.12 8.62
CA ILE A 40 -7.47 3.80 9.03
C ILE A 40 -6.53 3.89 7.83
N TRP A 41 -6.89 3.31 6.70
CA TRP A 41 -6.08 3.35 5.48
C TRP A 41 -5.91 4.79 4.95
N LYS A 42 -6.99 5.54 4.84
CA LYS A 42 -6.95 6.94 4.40
C LYS A 42 -6.20 7.83 5.38
N GLY A 43 -6.36 7.62 6.67
CA GLY A 43 -5.59 8.31 7.70
C GLY A 43 -4.10 8.05 7.57
N LEU A 44 -3.69 6.80 7.31
CA LEU A 44 -2.30 6.43 7.07
C LEU A 44 -1.75 7.10 5.80
N MET A 45 -2.50 7.12 4.70
CA MET A 45 -2.13 7.84 3.48
C MET A 45 -1.94 9.35 3.72
N PHE A 46 -2.80 9.95 4.51
CA PHE A 46 -2.70 11.37 4.86
C PHE A 46 -1.48 11.68 5.72
N MET A 47 -1.22 10.86 6.74
CA MET A 47 -0.06 11.05 7.64
C MET A 47 1.27 10.84 6.93
N THR A 48 1.36 9.86 6.07
CA THR A 48 2.59 9.54 5.33
C THR A 48 2.76 10.36 4.05
N LYS A 49 1.74 11.10 3.63
CA LYS A 49 1.69 11.83 2.35
C LYS A 49 2.04 10.94 1.14
N SER A 50 1.65 9.69 1.19
CA SER A 50 1.90 8.70 0.15
C SER A 50 0.60 8.02 -0.29
N GLU A 51 0.42 7.83 -1.58
CA GLU A 51 -0.74 7.09 -2.13
C GLU A 51 -0.71 5.60 -1.75
N SER A 52 0.48 5.06 -1.59
CA SER A 52 0.70 3.66 -1.19
C SER A 52 1.62 3.60 0.02
N PRO A 53 1.11 3.78 1.24
CA PRO A 53 1.94 3.85 2.45
C PRO A 53 2.62 2.52 2.80
N VAL A 54 2.13 1.42 2.26
CA VAL A 54 2.68 0.07 2.49
C VAL A 54 2.97 -0.59 1.14
N VAL A 55 4.19 -1.05 0.96
CA VAL A 55 4.63 -1.79 -0.24
C VAL A 55 5.40 -3.05 0.16
N VAL A 56 5.41 -4.02 -0.73
CA VAL A 56 6.13 -5.30 -0.55
C VAL A 56 7.29 -5.37 -1.53
N VAL A 57 8.45 -5.79 -1.05
CA VAL A 57 9.65 -5.99 -1.88
C VAL A 57 9.51 -7.26 -2.70
N LEU A 58 9.56 -7.15 -4.04
CA LEU A 58 9.39 -8.25 -4.97
C LEU A 58 10.69 -8.74 -5.61
N SER A 59 11.76 -7.95 -5.55
CA SER A 59 13.05 -8.26 -6.20
C SER A 59 14.22 -8.19 -5.21
N GLY A 60 15.34 -8.81 -5.59
CA GLY A 60 16.58 -8.79 -4.81
C GLY A 60 17.53 -7.62 -5.13
N SER A 61 17.06 -6.55 -5.79
CA SER A 61 17.91 -5.41 -6.19
C SER A 61 18.47 -4.61 -5.02
N MET A 62 17.87 -4.72 -3.84
CA MET A 62 18.28 -4.05 -2.61
C MET A 62 18.85 -5.00 -1.56
N GLU A 63 19.18 -6.22 -1.94
CA GLU A 63 19.85 -7.16 -1.02
C GLU A 63 21.28 -6.67 -0.69
N PRO A 64 21.78 -6.87 0.52
CA PRO A 64 21.15 -7.56 1.66
C PRO A 64 20.26 -6.69 2.53
N ALA A 65 20.15 -5.39 2.25
CA ALA A 65 19.39 -4.44 3.10
C ALA A 65 17.89 -4.78 3.16
N PHE A 66 17.28 -5.03 2.01
CA PHE A 66 15.88 -5.47 1.89
C PHE A 66 15.82 -6.78 1.13
N GLN A 67 15.11 -7.75 1.69
CA GLN A 67 14.90 -9.06 1.07
C GLN A 67 13.51 -9.15 0.44
N ARG A 68 13.33 -10.11 -0.47
CA ARG A 68 12.03 -10.38 -1.07
C ARG A 68 11.02 -10.77 0.00
N GLY A 69 9.83 -10.17 -0.07
CA GLY A 69 8.76 -10.40 0.89
C GLY A 69 8.76 -9.42 2.07
N ASP A 70 9.76 -8.55 2.20
CA ASP A 70 9.77 -7.51 3.22
C ASP A 70 8.64 -6.50 2.98
N ILE A 71 8.04 -6.05 4.05
CA ILE A 71 7.01 -5.01 4.03
C ILE A 71 7.65 -3.68 4.41
N LEU A 72 7.50 -2.69 3.54
CA LEU A 72 8.03 -1.35 3.74
C LEU A 72 6.90 -0.36 4.01
N PHE A 73 7.08 0.47 5.04
CA PHE A 73 6.23 1.63 5.29
C PHE A 73 6.88 2.86 4.67
N LEU A 74 6.15 3.52 3.77
CA LEU A 74 6.62 4.70 3.09
C LEU A 74 6.21 5.96 3.86
N ASN A 75 7.12 6.90 3.97
CA ASN A 75 6.85 8.22 4.53
C ASN A 75 7.40 9.29 3.58
N ASN A 76 6.50 10.03 2.96
CA ASN A 76 6.82 11.09 2.00
C ASN A 76 6.64 12.49 2.59
N SER A 77 6.78 12.64 3.91
CA SER A 77 6.61 13.92 4.60
C SER A 77 7.86 14.81 4.55
N ALA A 78 9.00 14.28 4.13
CA ALA A 78 10.22 15.05 3.96
C ALA A 78 10.13 16.04 2.79
N GLU A 79 10.50 17.28 3.01
CA GLU A 79 10.48 18.32 1.96
C GLU A 79 11.63 18.17 0.96
N LYS A 80 12.73 17.58 1.38
CA LYS A 80 13.93 17.36 0.57
C LYS A 80 14.42 15.92 0.66
N VAL A 81 14.99 15.47 -0.45
CA VAL A 81 15.65 14.17 -0.54
C VAL A 81 17.16 14.34 -0.53
N PHE A 82 17.86 13.41 0.09
CA PHE A 82 19.32 13.43 0.22
C PHE A 82 19.95 12.21 -0.43
N VAL A 83 21.23 12.33 -0.76
CA VAL A 83 22.02 11.18 -1.20
C VAL A 83 22.08 10.13 -0.11
N GLY A 84 21.81 8.88 -0.48
CA GLY A 84 21.72 7.75 0.45
C GLY A 84 20.31 7.39 0.90
N ASP A 85 19.33 8.27 0.65
CA ASP A 85 17.93 7.95 0.92
C ASP A 85 17.44 6.82 0.00
N VAL A 86 16.60 5.95 0.55
CA VAL A 86 15.92 4.91 -0.21
C VAL A 86 14.55 5.44 -0.64
N VAL A 87 14.33 5.45 -1.94
CA VAL A 87 13.09 5.98 -2.54
C VAL A 87 12.33 4.90 -3.28
N VAL A 88 11.03 5.07 -3.32
CA VAL A 88 10.12 4.25 -4.13
C VAL A 88 9.57 5.12 -5.25
N PHE A 89 9.75 4.68 -6.47
CA PHE A 89 9.27 5.40 -7.65
C PHE A 89 8.66 4.46 -8.69
N LYS A 90 7.83 5.01 -9.53
CA LYS A 90 7.16 4.29 -10.60
C LYS A 90 7.61 4.82 -11.95
N ILE A 91 8.03 3.93 -12.83
CA ILE A 91 8.37 4.27 -14.21
C ILE A 91 7.09 4.22 -15.06
N LYS A 92 6.93 5.15 -16.00
CA LYS A 92 5.71 5.28 -16.82
C LYS A 92 5.28 3.99 -17.54
N ASP A 93 6.23 3.16 -17.92
CA ASP A 93 5.98 1.94 -18.69
C ASP A 93 5.94 0.66 -17.83
N ARG A 94 5.97 0.80 -16.49
CA ARG A 94 5.92 -0.34 -15.56
C ARG A 94 4.86 -0.12 -14.49
N ASP A 95 4.07 -1.15 -14.25
CA ASP A 95 3.02 -1.11 -13.23
C ASP A 95 3.55 -1.31 -11.80
N ILE A 96 4.72 -1.91 -11.67
CA ILE A 96 5.34 -2.24 -10.39
C ILE A 96 6.27 -1.12 -9.95
N PRO A 97 6.12 -0.59 -8.72
CA PRO A 97 7.04 0.39 -8.18
C PRO A 97 8.43 -0.21 -7.92
N ILE A 98 9.45 0.63 -8.06
CA ILE A 98 10.85 0.26 -7.85
C ILE A 98 11.36 0.91 -6.58
N VAL A 99 12.12 0.15 -5.77
CA VAL A 99 12.77 0.62 -4.56
C VAL A 99 14.27 0.64 -4.79
N HIS A 100 14.88 1.82 -4.85
CA HIS A 100 16.32 1.98 -5.04
C HIS A 100 16.86 3.12 -4.17
N ARG A 101 18.19 3.18 -4.03
CA ARG A 101 18.89 4.19 -3.25
C ARG A 101 19.36 5.34 -4.14
N ILE A 102 19.25 6.56 -3.63
CA ILE A 102 19.73 7.76 -4.32
C ILE A 102 21.26 7.84 -4.23
N LEU A 103 21.91 7.89 -5.40
CA LEU A 103 23.35 8.10 -5.52
C LEU A 103 23.72 9.56 -5.70
N LYS A 104 22.90 10.31 -6.44
CA LYS A 104 23.15 11.71 -6.76
C LYS A 104 21.86 12.48 -6.89
N VAL A 105 21.86 13.69 -6.36
CA VAL A 105 20.76 14.64 -6.51
C VAL A 105 21.26 15.79 -7.37
N HIS A 106 20.55 16.11 -8.43
CA HIS A 106 20.86 17.24 -9.32
C HIS A 106 19.68 18.21 -9.36
N GLU A 107 19.91 19.39 -8.79
CA GLU A 107 18.94 20.48 -8.83
C GLU A 107 19.19 21.32 -10.08
N LYS A 108 18.18 21.44 -10.92
CA LYS A 108 18.23 22.29 -12.13
C LYS A 108 17.85 23.74 -11.77
N PRO A 109 18.33 24.70 -12.56
CA PRO A 109 17.99 26.12 -12.35
C PRO A 109 16.49 26.42 -12.44
N ASP A 110 15.72 25.55 -13.10
CA ASP A 110 14.26 25.66 -13.23
C ASP A 110 13.48 25.10 -12.03
N GLY A 111 14.17 24.67 -10.97
CA GLY A 111 13.58 24.12 -9.74
C GLY A 111 13.24 22.63 -9.84
N ARG A 112 13.49 21.97 -10.96
CA ARG A 112 13.31 20.51 -11.07
C ARG A 112 14.48 19.77 -10.43
N VAL A 113 14.16 18.68 -9.74
CA VAL A 113 15.14 17.81 -9.11
C VAL A 113 15.21 16.49 -9.88
N GLU A 114 16.40 16.16 -10.37
CA GLU A 114 16.68 14.87 -10.99
C GLU A 114 17.48 14.00 -10.03
N LEU A 115 17.09 12.75 -9.92
CA LEU A 115 17.70 11.78 -9.03
C LEU A 115 18.36 10.67 -9.84
N LEU A 116 19.61 10.37 -9.54
CA LEU A 116 20.26 9.16 -10.00
C LEU A 116 20.14 8.11 -8.91
N THR A 117 19.51 6.99 -9.23
CA THR A 117 19.26 5.89 -8.30
C THR A 117 19.96 4.61 -8.73
N LYS A 118 20.17 3.73 -7.78
CA LYS A 118 20.75 2.39 -8.02
C LYS A 118 20.26 1.42 -6.96
N GLY A 119 19.97 0.18 -7.35
CA GLY A 119 19.77 -0.92 -6.43
C GLY A 119 21.10 -1.34 -5.78
N ASP A 120 21.11 -1.58 -4.46
CA ASP A 120 22.32 -1.94 -3.72
C ASP A 120 22.99 -3.21 -4.25
N ASN A 121 22.22 -4.13 -4.81
CA ASN A 121 22.70 -5.39 -5.40
C ASN A 121 22.88 -5.32 -6.93
N ASN A 122 22.60 -4.21 -7.56
CA ASN A 122 22.76 -4.01 -8.98
C ASN A 122 24.17 -3.51 -9.31
N ARG A 123 24.69 -3.91 -10.47
CA ARG A 123 26.03 -3.49 -10.94
C ARG A 123 26.01 -2.11 -11.61
N VAL A 124 24.86 -1.69 -12.10
CA VAL A 124 24.68 -0.48 -12.91
C VAL A 124 23.60 0.40 -12.31
N ASP A 125 23.76 1.70 -12.43
CA ASP A 125 22.77 2.69 -12.04
C ASP A 125 21.55 2.73 -12.97
N ASP A 126 20.48 3.37 -12.51
CA ASP A 126 19.27 3.60 -13.30
C ASP A 126 19.44 4.90 -14.12
N ARG A 127 19.47 4.80 -15.43
CA ARG A 127 19.57 5.93 -16.37
C ARG A 127 18.28 6.16 -17.12
#